data_885647f7640ccc945033624013008128
#
_entry.id   885647f7640ccc945033624013008128
#
_cell.length_a   1.000
_cell.length_b   1.000
_cell.length_c   1.000
_cell.angle_alpha   90.00
_cell.angle_beta   90.00
_cell.angle_gamma   90.00
#
_symmetry.space_group_name_H-M   'P 1'
#
loop_
_entity.id
_entity.type
_entity.pdbx_description
1 polymer ?
#
loop_
_entity_poly.entity_id
_entity_poly.type
_entity_poly.pdbx_seq_one_letter_code
_entity_poly.pdbx_strand_id
1 'polypeptide(L)'
;VFSLLEAVADLSERNLTVRAKVTEDATGPLADAINQLAEDTTDVLKQVREVAIAVDATSQDVNQHALSVNQLALLERNEAEETAEQLGNILRRLDSIAASAQQANRVADSTSRATREAQESVARTLSSIAGIRDTVQETGKRLKRLGERSQEISRIIDIISNISERTTVLALNASMQATAAGEAGRGFSVIAEEIQHLAESSRESTDQIGALVRNIQQEANTTIATMDQTISEVVDGSALAEQAASQMQSSLDATNELVQSVEKIATDSAEQVQISQDLQTRAERIVEATQSTGKELLSLTSLTSSMAEAGKRLVQSVNVFKLEA
;
A
#
# COMPACT_ATOMS: atom_id res chain seq x y z
N VAL A 1 104.55 -31.97 6.36
CA VAL A 1 103.98 -32.29 5.04
C VAL A 1 102.94 -33.41 5.14
N PHE A 2 103.24 -34.52 5.81
CA PHE A 2 102.32 -35.70 5.89
C PHE A 2 100.96 -35.34 6.54
N SER A 3 100.99 -34.66 7.65
CA SER A 3 99.77 -34.20 8.37
C SER A 3 98.93 -33.24 7.52
N LEU A 4 99.55 -32.47 6.64
CA LEU A 4 98.84 -31.54 5.72
C LEU A 4 98.19 -32.31 4.59
N LEU A 5 98.84 -33.34 4.03
CA LEU A 5 98.25 -34.19 3.03
C LEU A 5 97.09 -35.03 3.57
N GLU A 6 97.15 -35.50 4.80
CA GLU A 6 96.10 -36.23 5.49
C GLU A 6 94.87 -35.30 5.69
N ALA A 7 95.07 -34.04 6.14
CA ALA A 7 93.94 -33.09 6.28
C ALA A 7 93.30 -32.71 4.93
N VAL A 8 94.08 -32.59 3.85
CA VAL A 8 93.58 -32.35 2.50
C VAL A 8 92.83 -33.63 1.96
N ALA A 9 93.30 -34.81 2.27
CA ALA A 9 92.59 -36.04 1.91
C ALA A 9 91.22 -36.11 2.61
N ASP A 10 91.21 -35.91 3.89
CA ASP A 10 89.91 -35.87 4.67
C ASP A 10 88.96 -34.77 4.20
N LEU A 11 89.46 -33.61 3.85
CA LEU A 11 88.67 -32.57 3.23
C LEU A 11 88.07 -32.99 1.88
N SER A 12 88.83 -33.71 1.09
CA SER A 12 88.40 -34.25 -0.20
C SER A 12 87.31 -35.35 -0.03
N GLU A 13 87.29 -36.03 1.13
CA GLU A 13 86.24 -36.93 1.58
C GLU A 13 85.06 -36.27 2.24
N ARG A 14 84.97 -34.90 2.13
CA ARG A 14 83.94 -34.08 2.66
C ARG A 14 83.88 -33.93 4.20
N ASN A 15 84.99 -34.29 4.86
CA ASN A 15 85.14 -34.11 6.31
C ASN A 15 85.69 -32.69 6.65
N LEU A 16 84.84 -31.71 6.88
CA LEU A 16 85.22 -30.36 7.19
C LEU A 16 85.57 -30.16 8.66
N THR A 17 85.50 -31.21 9.48
CA THR A 17 85.85 -31.10 10.92
C THR A 17 87.34 -31.21 11.17
N VAL A 18 88.06 -31.66 10.16
CA VAL A 18 89.55 -31.87 10.22
C VAL A 18 90.28 -30.55 10.26
N ARG A 19 91.37 -30.48 11.04
CA ARG A 19 92.30 -29.34 11.13
C ARG A 19 93.72 -29.77 10.89
N ALA A 20 94.39 -29.19 9.93
CA ALA A 20 95.80 -29.38 9.67
C ALA A 20 96.60 -28.74 10.82
N LYS A 21 97.69 -29.49 11.27
CA LYS A 21 98.57 -29.00 12.30
C LYS A 21 99.43 -27.80 11.75
N VAL A 22 99.28 -26.62 12.32
CA VAL A 22 100.10 -25.45 11.98
C VAL A 22 101.52 -25.63 12.58
N THR A 23 102.55 -25.55 11.77
CA THR A 23 103.94 -25.70 12.16
C THR A 23 104.68 -24.42 11.82
N GLU A 24 105.86 -24.15 12.49
CA GLU A 24 106.67 -22.94 12.26
C GLU A 24 107.52 -23.03 10.99
N ASP A 25 107.36 -24.08 10.18
CA ASP A 25 108.06 -24.30 8.90
C ASP A 25 107.30 -23.72 7.69
N ALA A 26 107.88 -23.82 6.50
CA ALA A 26 107.30 -23.26 5.26
C ALA A 26 105.89 -23.80 4.94
N THR A 27 105.39 -24.83 5.65
CA THR A 27 104.05 -25.44 5.47
C THR A 27 103.06 -24.88 6.44
N GLY A 28 103.44 -24.13 7.44
CA GLY A 28 102.56 -23.49 8.44
C GLY A 28 101.47 -22.54 7.85
N PRO A 29 101.88 -21.56 7.03
CA PRO A 29 100.87 -20.69 6.38
C PRO A 29 99.88 -21.40 5.47
N LEU A 30 100.27 -22.46 4.88
CA LEU A 30 99.34 -23.31 4.03
C LEU A 30 98.38 -24.08 4.89
N ALA A 31 98.82 -24.63 6.04
CA ALA A 31 98.01 -25.33 6.99
C ALA A 31 96.88 -24.36 7.57
N ASP A 32 97.36 -23.15 7.88
CA ASP A 32 96.42 -22.08 8.39
C ASP A 32 95.36 -21.72 7.33
N ALA A 33 95.81 -21.49 6.08
CA ALA A 33 94.87 -21.17 4.99
C ALA A 33 93.84 -22.32 4.70
N ILE A 34 94.27 -23.59 4.85
CA ILE A 34 93.39 -24.75 4.69
C ILE A 34 92.39 -24.84 5.86
N ASN A 35 92.84 -24.58 7.07
CA ASN A 35 91.92 -24.50 8.22
C ASN A 35 90.89 -23.41 8.09
N GLN A 36 91.32 -22.18 7.65
CA GLN A 36 90.42 -21.10 7.39
C GLN A 36 89.41 -21.43 6.29
N LEU A 37 89.86 -22.06 5.17
CA LEU A 37 88.94 -22.48 4.11
C LEU A 37 87.92 -23.53 4.59
N ALA A 38 88.36 -24.49 5.44
CA ALA A 38 87.44 -25.48 6.02
C ALA A 38 86.40 -24.87 6.93
N GLU A 39 86.81 -23.87 7.74
CA GLU A 39 85.92 -23.12 8.63
C GLU A 39 84.91 -22.24 7.87
N ASP A 40 85.36 -21.42 6.91
CA ASP A 40 84.50 -20.55 6.08
C ASP A 40 83.50 -21.44 5.27
N THR A 41 83.94 -22.58 4.73
CA THR A 41 83.09 -23.54 4.01
C THR A 41 82.06 -24.16 4.95
N THR A 42 82.46 -24.52 6.17
CA THR A 42 81.55 -25.06 7.19
C THR A 42 80.45 -24.08 7.55
N ASP A 43 80.81 -22.78 7.77
CA ASP A 43 79.86 -21.72 8.13
C ASP A 43 78.88 -21.44 7.00
N VAL A 44 79.36 -21.34 5.75
CA VAL A 44 78.47 -21.22 4.57
C VAL A 44 77.51 -22.40 4.44
N LEU A 45 77.99 -23.63 4.59
CA LEU A 45 77.13 -24.79 4.52
C LEU A 45 76.11 -24.88 5.65
N LYS A 46 76.47 -24.45 6.87
CA LYS A 46 75.54 -24.38 7.97
C LYS A 46 74.43 -23.37 7.65
N GLN A 47 74.81 -22.17 7.16
CA GLN A 47 73.82 -21.15 6.73
C GLN A 47 72.90 -21.65 5.62
N VAL A 48 73.47 -22.34 4.60
CA VAL A 48 72.67 -22.95 3.52
C VAL A 48 71.66 -23.97 4.08
N ARG A 49 72.05 -24.80 5.02
CA ARG A 49 71.20 -25.77 5.70
C ARG A 49 70.06 -25.09 6.46
N GLU A 50 70.37 -24.05 7.22
CA GLU A 50 69.35 -23.27 7.98
C GLU A 50 68.33 -22.63 7.04
N VAL A 51 68.81 -21.97 5.98
CA VAL A 51 67.94 -21.38 4.96
C VAL A 51 67.05 -22.44 4.28
N ALA A 52 67.63 -23.60 3.94
CA ALA A 52 66.86 -24.69 3.31
C ALA A 52 65.78 -25.26 4.24
N ILE A 53 66.06 -25.38 5.54
CA ILE A 53 65.04 -25.80 6.55
C ILE A 53 63.96 -24.73 6.67
N ALA A 54 64.31 -23.43 6.71
CA ALA A 54 63.38 -22.34 6.76
C ALA A 54 62.45 -22.30 5.50
N VAL A 55 63.02 -22.56 4.31
CA VAL A 55 62.24 -22.66 3.06
C VAL A 55 61.23 -23.82 3.11
N ASP A 56 61.64 -24.99 3.61
CA ASP A 56 60.70 -26.12 3.76
C ASP A 56 59.55 -25.77 4.73
N ALA A 57 59.85 -25.22 5.90
CA ALA A 57 58.84 -24.79 6.88
C ALA A 57 57.91 -23.73 6.31
N THR A 58 58.43 -22.68 5.69
CA THR A 58 57.63 -21.61 5.07
C THR A 58 56.75 -22.16 3.95
N SER A 59 57.27 -23.11 3.15
CA SER A 59 56.50 -23.75 2.08
C SER A 59 55.31 -24.54 2.64
N GLN A 60 55.48 -25.23 3.77
CA GLN A 60 54.40 -25.93 4.45
C GLN A 60 53.33 -24.97 4.97
N ASP A 61 53.73 -23.84 5.60
CA ASP A 61 52.79 -22.81 6.10
C ASP A 61 52.02 -22.19 4.94
N VAL A 62 52.65 -21.81 3.84
CA VAL A 62 51.99 -21.29 2.65
C VAL A 62 50.97 -22.28 2.09
N ASN A 63 51.30 -23.56 2.06
CA ASN A 63 50.37 -24.59 1.60
C ASN A 63 49.13 -24.70 2.50
N GLN A 64 49.32 -24.65 3.83
CA GLN A 64 48.20 -24.65 4.78
C GLN A 64 47.31 -23.42 4.62
N HIS A 65 47.89 -22.24 4.45
CA HIS A 65 47.15 -21.03 4.17
C HIS A 65 46.38 -21.09 2.84
N ALA A 66 47.00 -21.64 1.80
CA ALA A 66 46.36 -21.87 0.50
C ALA A 66 45.10 -22.74 0.61
N LEU A 67 45.15 -23.80 1.41
CA LEU A 67 44.00 -24.68 1.68
C LEU A 67 42.88 -23.92 2.41
N SER A 68 43.22 -23.10 3.41
CA SER A 68 42.23 -22.26 4.13
C SER A 68 41.57 -21.25 3.21
N VAL A 69 42.33 -20.55 2.37
CA VAL A 69 41.78 -19.59 1.39
C VAL A 69 40.90 -20.30 0.37
N ASN A 70 41.27 -21.52 -0.05
CA ASN A 70 40.42 -22.31 -0.96
C ASN A 70 39.05 -22.65 -0.33
N GLN A 71 39.03 -23.00 0.95
CA GLN A 71 37.78 -23.27 1.66
C GLN A 71 36.91 -22.03 1.75
N LEU A 72 37.49 -20.85 2.05
CA LEU A 72 36.78 -19.58 2.07
C LEU A 72 36.21 -19.23 0.70
N ALA A 73 36.98 -19.40 -0.38
CA ALA A 73 36.53 -19.15 -1.74
C ALA A 73 35.36 -20.07 -2.14
N LEU A 74 35.33 -21.33 -1.69
CA LEU A 74 34.20 -22.22 -1.91
C LEU A 74 32.94 -21.78 -1.14
N LEU A 75 33.08 -21.29 0.10
CA LEU A 75 31.96 -20.73 0.87
C LEU A 75 31.40 -19.46 0.22
N GLU A 76 32.26 -18.50 -0.13
CA GLU A 76 31.85 -17.27 -0.83
C GLU A 76 31.14 -17.57 -2.15
N ARG A 77 31.63 -18.57 -2.89
CA ARG A 77 30.96 -18.99 -4.11
C ARG A 77 29.55 -19.50 -3.86
N ASN A 78 29.36 -20.37 -2.86
CA ASN A 78 28.05 -20.91 -2.53
C ASN A 78 27.09 -19.80 -2.07
N GLU A 79 27.56 -18.83 -1.25
CA GLU A 79 26.77 -17.68 -0.83
C GLU A 79 26.39 -16.77 -2.01
N ALA A 80 27.30 -16.60 -2.98
CA ALA A 80 27.01 -15.81 -4.18
C ALA A 80 25.98 -16.52 -5.10
N GLU A 81 26.09 -17.85 -5.27
CA GLU A 81 25.12 -18.65 -6.02
C GLU A 81 23.72 -18.59 -5.37
N GLU A 82 23.62 -18.73 -4.04
CA GLU A 82 22.37 -18.58 -3.29
C GLU A 82 21.79 -17.17 -3.41
N THR A 83 22.65 -16.14 -3.32
CA THR A 83 22.24 -14.74 -3.50
C THR A 83 21.66 -14.50 -4.89
N ALA A 84 22.29 -15.05 -5.94
CA ALA A 84 21.78 -14.93 -7.31
C ALA A 84 20.40 -15.60 -7.48
N GLU A 85 20.18 -16.77 -6.85
CA GLU A 85 18.88 -17.44 -6.85
C GLU A 85 17.81 -16.61 -6.12
N GLN A 86 18.13 -16.04 -4.95
CA GLN A 86 17.22 -15.18 -4.19
C GLN A 86 16.86 -13.92 -4.99
N LEU A 87 17.80 -13.31 -5.70
CA LEU A 87 17.56 -12.18 -6.58
C LEU A 87 16.61 -12.54 -7.73
N GLY A 88 16.76 -13.74 -8.31
CA GLY A 88 15.82 -14.27 -9.30
C GLY A 88 14.38 -14.40 -8.76
N ASN A 89 14.24 -14.77 -7.48
CA ASN A 89 12.95 -14.81 -6.79
C ASN A 89 12.38 -13.40 -6.58
N ILE A 90 13.22 -12.42 -6.21
CA ILE A 90 12.84 -11.03 -6.03
C ILE A 90 12.33 -10.45 -7.35
N LEU A 91 13.02 -10.66 -8.46
CA LEU A 91 12.59 -10.19 -9.79
C LEU A 91 11.19 -10.70 -10.16
N ARG A 92 10.90 -11.98 -9.92
CA ARG A 92 9.55 -12.54 -10.14
C ARG A 92 8.46 -11.89 -9.26
N ARG A 93 8.81 -11.57 -8.00
CA ARG A 93 7.89 -10.85 -7.11
C ARG A 93 7.63 -9.42 -7.55
N LEU A 94 8.66 -8.72 -8.04
CA LEU A 94 8.54 -7.37 -8.56
C LEU A 94 7.64 -7.31 -9.79
N ASP A 95 7.72 -8.29 -10.69
CA ASP A 95 6.79 -8.41 -11.83
C ASP A 95 5.34 -8.60 -11.36
N SER A 96 5.11 -9.42 -10.34
CA SER A 96 3.78 -9.58 -9.72
C SER A 96 3.28 -8.29 -9.07
N ILE A 97 4.16 -7.51 -8.42
CA ILE A 97 3.81 -6.20 -7.82
C ILE A 97 3.41 -5.22 -8.92
N ALA A 98 4.16 -5.15 -10.02
CA ALA A 98 3.84 -4.31 -11.16
C ALA A 98 2.47 -4.64 -11.77
N ALA A 99 2.16 -5.94 -11.94
CA ALA A 99 0.85 -6.39 -12.41
C ALA A 99 -0.28 -6.01 -11.42
N SER A 100 -0.03 -6.13 -10.12
CA SER A 100 -0.99 -5.75 -9.08
C SER A 100 -1.23 -4.24 -9.06
N ALA A 101 -0.20 -3.43 -9.24
CA ALA A 101 -0.30 -1.99 -9.35
C ALA A 101 -1.15 -1.57 -10.57
N GLN A 102 -0.94 -2.20 -11.73
CA GLN A 102 -1.77 -1.96 -12.92
C GLN A 102 -3.24 -2.34 -12.67
N GLN A 103 -3.49 -3.45 -11.97
CA GLN A 103 -4.85 -3.84 -11.62
C GLN A 103 -5.50 -2.85 -10.65
N ALA A 104 -4.77 -2.37 -9.64
CA ALA A 104 -5.26 -1.36 -8.71
C ALA A 104 -5.62 -0.05 -9.42
N ASN A 105 -4.82 0.40 -10.39
CA ASN A 105 -5.14 1.57 -11.23
C ASN A 105 -6.44 1.38 -12.02
N ARG A 106 -6.66 0.21 -12.62
CA ARG A 106 -7.92 -0.08 -13.32
C ARG A 106 -9.13 -0.04 -12.40
N VAL A 107 -8.99 -0.59 -11.19
CA VAL A 107 -10.06 -0.55 -10.17
C VAL A 107 -10.33 0.89 -9.72
N ALA A 108 -9.29 1.68 -9.48
CA ALA A 108 -9.41 3.09 -9.11
C ALA A 108 -10.12 3.92 -10.19
N ASP A 109 -9.77 3.74 -11.49
CA ASP A 109 -10.46 4.41 -12.60
C ASP A 109 -11.94 4.03 -12.67
N SER A 110 -12.25 2.73 -12.53
CA SER A 110 -13.64 2.25 -12.48
C SER A 110 -14.41 2.85 -11.31
N THR A 111 -13.79 2.90 -10.12
CA THR A 111 -14.37 3.50 -8.91
C THR A 111 -14.63 4.99 -9.09
N SER A 112 -13.66 5.72 -9.67
CA SER A 112 -13.79 7.16 -9.95
C SER A 112 -14.97 7.44 -10.89
N ARG A 113 -15.14 6.64 -11.96
CA ARG A 113 -16.29 6.77 -12.88
C ARG A 113 -17.61 6.49 -12.18
N ALA A 114 -17.71 5.37 -11.45
CA ALA A 114 -18.92 5.01 -10.72
C ALA A 114 -19.32 6.09 -9.68
N THR A 115 -18.34 6.66 -8.99
CA THR A 115 -18.58 7.73 -8.01
C THR A 115 -19.05 9.01 -8.68
N ARG A 116 -18.52 9.39 -9.85
CA ARG A 116 -19.02 10.56 -10.62
C ARG A 116 -20.45 10.35 -11.11
N GLU A 117 -20.79 9.17 -11.63
CA GLU A 117 -22.15 8.82 -12.03
C GLU A 117 -23.12 8.89 -10.83
N ALA A 118 -22.69 8.44 -9.67
CA ALA A 118 -23.44 8.55 -8.44
C ALA A 118 -23.63 10.01 -8.00
N GLN A 119 -22.59 10.88 -8.11
CA GLN A 119 -22.71 12.32 -7.87
C GLN A 119 -23.74 12.98 -8.78
N GLU A 120 -23.74 12.67 -10.07
CA GLU A 120 -24.75 13.18 -11.00
C GLU A 120 -26.17 12.73 -10.62
N SER A 121 -26.31 11.51 -10.16
CA SER A 121 -27.59 10.98 -9.69
C SER A 121 -28.09 11.68 -8.44
N VAL A 122 -27.20 11.96 -7.48
CA VAL A 122 -27.52 12.74 -6.28
C VAL A 122 -27.87 14.18 -6.64
N ALA A 123 -27.14 14.81 -7.56
CA ALA A 123 -27.46 16.17 -8.03
C ALA A 123 -28.87 16.24 -8.67
N ARG A 124 -29.26 15.24 -9.47
CA ARG A 124 -30.61 15.13 -10.03
C ARG A 124 -31.65 14.92 -8.94
N THR A 125 -31.34 14.14 -7.91
CA THR A 125 -32.23 13.93 -6.75
C THR A 125 -32.46 15.23 -6.01
N LEU A 126 -31.40 16.03 -5.73
CA LEU A 126 -31.52 17.35 -5.11
C LEU A 126 -32.40 18.30 -5.92
N SER A 127 -32.24 18.33 -7.23
CA SER A 127 -33.11 19.12 -8.12
C SER A 127 -34.59 18.69 -8.05
N SER A 128 -34.83 17.37 -8.01
CA SER A 128 -36.18 16.81 -7.87
C SER A 128 -36.82 17.18 -6.51
N ILE A 129 -36.03 17.08 -5.42
CA ILE A 129 -36.43 17.47 -4.07
C ILE A 129 -36.83 18.95 -4.03
N ALA A 130 -36.05 19.85 -4.65
CA ALA A 130 -36.38 21.26 -4.77
C ALA A 130 -37.72 21.47 -5.51
N GLY A 131 -37.94 20.76 -6.63
CA GLY A 131 -39.21 20.81 -7.35
C GLY A 131 -40.41 20.30 -6.54
N ILE A 132 -40.23 19.26 -5.73
CA ILE A 132 -41.26 18.77 -4.80
C ILE A 132 -41.59 19.85 -3.77
N ARG A 133 -40.60 20.52 -3.15
CA ARG A 133 -40.77 21.58 -2.19
C ARG A 133 -41.60 22.72 -2.77
N ASP A 134 -41.27 23.17 -3.97
CA ASP A 134 -42.00 24.27 -4.64
C ASP A 134 -43.46 23.88 -4.94
N THR A 135 -43.69 22.64 -5.38
CA THR A 135 -45.04 22.11 -5.64
C THR A 135 -45.87 22.05 -4.36
N VAL A 136 -45.30 21.57 -3.25
CA VAL A 136 -45.99 21.50 -1.95
C VAL A 136 -46.33 22.88 -1.45
N GLN A 137 -45.39 23.84 -1.54
CA GLN A 137 -45.65 25.24 -1.15
C GLN A 137 -46.77 25.89 -1.97
N GLU A 138 -46.77 25.70 -3.28
CA GLU A 138 -47.84 26.25 -4.15
C GLU A 138 -49.18 25.61 -3.85
N THR A 139 -49.22 24.29 -3.60
CA THR A 139 -50.45 23.58 -3.22
C THR A 139 -50.97 24.05 -1.87
N GLY A 140 -50.09 24.30 -0.88
CA GLY A 140 -50.44 24.87 0.40
C GLY A 140 -51.12 26.26 0.27
N LYS A 141 -50.58 27.11 -0.61
CA LYS A 141 -51.22 28.44 -0.93
C LYS A 141 -52.61 28.27 -1.55
N ARG A 142 -52.82 27.29 -2.40
CA ARG A 142 -54.12 26.99 -3.03
C ARG A 142 -55.13 26.50 -2.02
N LEU A 143 -54.72 25.61 -1.11
CA LEU A 143 -55.56 25.11 -0.01
C LEU A 143 -55.98 26.21 0.97
N LYS A 144 -55.06 27.13 1.32
CA LYS A 144 -55.38 28.29 2.15
C LYS A 144 -56.48 29.15 1.51
N ARG A 145 -56.36 29.42 0.20
CA ARG A 145 -57.41 30.13 -0.58
C ARG A 145 -58.72 29.37 -0.61
N LEU A 146 -58.69 28.02 -0.69
CA LEU A 146 -59.90 27.21 -0.59
C LEU A 146 -60.58 27.34 0.77
N GLY A 147 -59.80 27.32 1.86
CA GLY A 147 -60.32 27.57 3.22
C GLY A 147 -60.97 28.94 3.37
N GLU A 148 -60.34 30.01 2.85
CA GLU A 148 -60.88 31.39 2.85
C GLU A 148 -62.22 31.47 2.09
N ARG A 149 -62.28 30.88 0.88
CA ARG A 149 -63.51 30.86 0.08
C ARG A 149 -64.62 30.02 0.75
N SER A 150 -64.28 28.94 1.41
CA SER A 150 -65.24 28.11 2.16
C SER A 150 -65.82 28.89 3.36
N GLN A 151 -65.05 29.78 4.01
CA GLN A 151 -65.54 30.69 5.03
C GLN A 151 -66.52 31.72 4.46
N GLU A 152 -66.30 32.25 3.25
CA GLU A 152 -67.22 33.11 2.56
C GLU A 152 -68.56 32.45 2.27
N ILE A 153 -68.47 31.17 1.77
CA ILE A 153 -69.69 30.36 1.52
C ILE A 153 -70.43 30.12 2.83
N SER A 154 -69.79 29.81 3.96
CA SER A 154 -70.43 29.65 5.26
C SER A 154 -71.23 30.87 5.64
N ARG A 155 -70.67 32.10 5.46
CA ARG A 155 -71.40 33.34 5.75
C ARG A 155 -72.62 33.51 4.86
N ILE A 156 -72.56 33.12 3.57
CA ILE A 156 -73.72 33.19 2.68
C ILE A 156 -74.78 32.20 3.13
N ILE A 157 -74.40 30.99 3.54
CA ILE A 157 -75.33 29.99 4.09
C ILE A 157 -76.07 30.51 5.33
N ASP A 158 -75.34 31.15 6.26
CA ASP A 158 -75.91 31.75 7.45
C ASP A 158 -76.94 32.83 7.09
N ILE A 159 -76.68 33.67 6.07
CA ILE A 159 -77.59 34.66 5.57
C ILE A 159 -78.85 33.98 4.97
N ILE A 160 -78.69 32.94 4.16
CA ILE A 160 -79.83 32.21 3.53
C ILE A 160 -80.69 31.53 4.61
N SER A 161 -80.08 30.91 5.61
CA SER A 161 -80.75 30.27 6.74
C SER A 161 -81.61 31.32 7.52
N ASN A 162 -81.04 32.52 7.83
CA ASN A 162 -81.76 33.57 8.42
C ASN A 162 -82.94 34.11 7.58
N ILE A 163 -82.78 34.22 6.24
CA ILE A 163 -83.86 34.54 5.32
C ILE A 163 -84.96 33.54 5.38
N SER A 164 -84.62 32.26 5.34
CA SER A 164 -85.57 31.14 5.42
C SER A 164 -86.32 31.14 6.72
N GLU A 165 -85.68 31.32 7.85
CA GLU A 165 -86.37 31.46 9.17
C GLU A 165 -87.35 32.63 9.21
N ARG A 166 -86.89 33.80 8.74
CA ARG A 166 -87.80 34.98 8.65
C ARG A 166 -88.97 34.74 7.70
N THR A 167 -88.73 34.01 6.59
CA THR A 167 -89.79 33.70 5.63
C THR A 167 -90.82 32.75 6.26
N THR A 168 -90.36 31.74 7.03
CA THR A 168 -91.27 30.87 7.81
C THR A 168 -92.11 31.63 8.77
N VAL A 169 -91.55 32.60 9.53
CA VAL A 169 -92.32 33.45 10.45
C VAL A 169 -93.34 34.32 9.71
N LEU A 170 -92.94 34.91 8.56
CA LEU A 170 -93.85 35.73 7.73
C LEU A 170 -95.00 34.90 7.14
N ALA A 171 -94.73 33.69 6.66
CA ALA A 171 -95.70 32.73 6.15
C ALA A 171 -96.67 32.29 7.24
N LEU A 172 -96.16 32.02 8.43
CA LEU A 172 -97.00 31.65 9.59
C LEU A 172 -97.96 32.82 9.98
N ASN A 173 -97.44 34.05 10.02
CA ASN A 173 -98.24 35.22 10.28
C ASN A 173 -99.33 35.43 9.17
N ALA A 174 -98.98 35.25 7.90
CA ALA A 174 -99.93 35.31 6.78
C ALA A 174 -100.97 34.20 6.87
N SER A 175 -100.64 32.97 7.21
CA SER A 175 -101.59 31.88 7.44
C SER A 175 -102.56 32.16 8.59
N MET A 176 -102.08 32.71 9.69
CA MET A 176 -102.96 33.15 10.84
C MET A 176 -103.92 34.23 10.41
N GLN A 177 -103.49 35.22 9.65
CA GLN A 177 -104.38 36.28 9.16
C GLN A 177 -105.40 35.77 8.11
N ALA A 178 -104.98 34.89 7.25
CA ALA A 178 -105.84 34.23 6.30
C ALA A 178 -106.94 33.38 6.99
N THR A 179 -106.57 32.69 8.09
CA THR A 179 -107.54 31.92 8.92
C THR A 179 -108.45 32.86 9.62
N ALA A 180 -108.05 34.04 10.12
CA ALA A 180 -108.89 35.06 10.77
C ALA A 180 -109.89 35.70 9.79
N ALA A 181 -109.62 35.73 8.46
CA ALA A 181 -110.48 36.26 7.40
C ALA A 181 -111.60 35.23 6.96
N GLY A 182 -111.63 34.06 7.53
CA GLY A 182 -112.65 33.06 7.26
C GLY A 182 -112.66 32.57 5.82
N GLU A 183 -113.79 32.34 5.21
CA GLU A 183 -113.98 31.86 3.81
C GLU A 183 -113.23 32.70 2.76
N ALA A 184 -113.13 34.04 2.93
CA ALA A 184 -112.40 34.97 2.03
C ALA A 184 -110.92 34.76 2.06
N GLY A 185 -110.38 34.22 3.16
CA GLY A 185 -108.94 34.00 3.34
C GLY A 185 -108.46 32.62 2.91
N ARG A 186 -109.30 31.63 2.56
CA ARG A 186 -108.97 30.23 2.33
C ARG A 186 -107.93 30.00 1.23
N GLY A 187 -107.98 30.77 0.12
CA GLY A 187 -106.92 30.72 -0.95
C GLY A 187 -105.61 31.24 -0.51
N PHE A 188 -105.53 32.27 0.37
CA PHE A 188 -104.27 32.79 0.92
C PHE A 188 -103.67 31.90 1.96
N SER A 189 -104.51 31.16 2.75
CA SER A 189 -103.94 30.18 3.72
C SER A 189 -103.14 29.05 3.03
N VAL A 190 -103.61 28.51 1.87
CA VAL A 190 -102.88 27.51 1.13
C VAL A 190 -101.57 28.07 0.58
N ILE A 191 -101.56 29.29 0.08
CA ILE A 191 -100.33 29.94 -0.40
C ILE A 191 -99.34 30.15 0.74
N ALA A 192 -99.82 30.58 1.92
CA ALA A 192 -99.01 30.79 3.10
C ALA A 192 -98.40 29.48 3.62
N GLU A 193 -99.15 28.38 3.65
CA GLU A 193 -98.65 27.03 3.99
C GLU A 193 -97.59 26.54 2.99
N GLU A 194 -97.76 26.78 1.68
CA GLU A 194 -96.77 26.40 0.66
C GLU A 194 -95.49 27.23 0.80
N ILE A 195 -95.60 28.60 1.12
CA ILE A 195 -94.40 29.41 1.39
C ILE A 195 -93.70 28.95 2.65
N GLN A 196 -94.43 28.54 3.70
CA GLN A 196 -93.82 27.95 4.89
C GLN A 196 -93.06 26.68 4.59
N HIS A 197 -93.66 25.75 3.85
CA HIS A 197 -93.02 24.49 3.43
C HIS A 197 -91.78 24.75 2.60
N LEU A 198 -91.80 25.67 1.64
CA LEU A 198 -90.65 26.09 0.84
C LEU A 198 -89.52 26.66 1.69
N ALA A 199 -89.86 27.49 2.67
CA ALA A 199 -88.88 28.11 3.59
C ALA A 199 -88.27 27.09 4.52
N GLU A 200 -89.02 26.08 5.04
CA GLU A 200 -88.49 24.96 5.83
C GLU A 200 -87.58 24.05 4.98
N SER A 201 -87.95 23.70 3.73
CA SER A 201 -87.11 22.93 2.80
C SER A 201 -85.83 23.67 2.42
N SER A 202 -85.93 25.04 2.24
CA SER A 202 -84.72 25.84 2.00
C SER A 202 -83.77 25.84 3.20
N ARG A 203 -84.35 25.91 4.44
CA ARG A 203 -83.49 25.83 5.65
C ARG A 203 -82.83 24.51 5.79
N GLU A 204 -83.53 23.36 5.55
CA GLU A 204 -82.95 22.00 5.60
C GLU A 204 -81.83 21.89 4.59
N SER A 205 -81.99 22.36 3.35
CA SER A 205 -80.96 22.35 2.30
C SER A 205 -79.76 23.21 2.69
N THR A 206 -79.92 24.37 3.32
CA THR A 206 -78.81 25.21 3.81
C THR A 206 -78.07 24.56 4.96
N ASP A 207 -78.72 23.85 5.86
CA ASP A 207 -78.10 23.12 6.96
C ASP A 207 -77.20 21.96 6.38
N GLN A 208 -77.71 21.27 5.37
CA GLN A 208 -76.93 20.21 4.65
C GLN A 208 -75.70 20.80 3.94
N ILE A 209 -75.84 21.93 3.23
CA ILE A 209 -74.71 22.61 2.58
C ILE A 209 -73.73 23.14 3.64
N GLY A 210 -74.19 23.63 4.75
CA GLY A 210 -73.39 24.11 5.87
C GLY A 210 -72.51 22.96 6.46
N ALA A 211 -73.05 21.74 6.57
CA ALA A 211 -72.31 20.57 7.00
C ALA A 211 -71.21 20.20 5.98
N LEU A 212 -71.52 20.24 4.68
CA LEU A 212 -70.55 19.98 3.62
C LEU A 212 -69.42 20.98 3.61
N VAL A 213 -69.70 22.26 3.78
CA VAL A 213 -68.67 23.34 3.81
C VAL A 213 -67.78 23.20 5.03
N ARG A 214 -68.34 22.86 6.20
CA ARG A 214 -67.49 22.57 7.40
C ARG A 214 -66.58 21.39 7.17
N ASN A 215 -67.03 20.32 6.50
CA ASN A 215 -66.17 19.18 6.14
C ASN A 215 -65.05 19.59 5.18
N ILE A 216 -65.34 20.43 4.16
CA ILE A 216 -64.32 21.00 3.25
C ILE A 216 -63.29 21.80 4.00
N GLN A 217 -63.68 22.66 4.95
CA GLN A 217 -62.77 23.43 5.80
C GLN A 217 -61.89 22.52 6.65
N GLN A 218 -62.43 21.49 7.27
CA GLN A 218 -61.70 20.53 8.07
C GLN A 218 -60.68 19.80 7.23
N GLU A 219 -61.08 19.28 6.04
CA GLU A 219 -60.21 18.57 5.12
C GLU A 219 -59.09 19.46 4.60
N ALA A 220 -59.37 20.73 4.27
CA ALA A 220 -58.37 21.67 3.84
C ALA A 220 -57.32 21.93 4.96
N ASN A 221 -57.74 22.10 6.20
CA ASN A 221 -56.84 22.28 7.33
C ASN A 221 -55.98 21.03 7.62
N THR A 222 -56.57 19.83 7.56
CA THR A 222 -55.83 18.58 7.71
C THR A 222 -54.77 18.39 6.61
N THR A 223 -55.13 18.75 5.37
CA THR A 223 -54.23 18.67 4.22
C THR A 223 -53.05 19.66 4.36
N ILE A 224 -53.33 20.90 4.86
CA ILE A 224 -52.26 21.89 5.14
C ILE A 224 -51.28 21.33 6.18
N ALA A 225 -51.75 20.75 7.28
CA ALA A 225 -50.89 20.16 8.31
C ALA A 225 -50.00 18.99 7.73
N THR A 226 -50.60 18.14 6.87
CA THR A 226 -49.84 17.10 6.17
C THR A 226 -48.76 17.67 5.24
N MET A 227 -49.06 18.79 4.56
CA MET A 227 -48.08 19.49 3.72
C MET A 227 -46.91 20.08 4.51
N ASP A 228 -47.16 20.65 5.68
CA ASP A 228 -46.10 21.17 6.55
C ASP A 228 -45.17 20.04 7.01
N GLN A 229 -45.73 18.87 7.34
CA GLN A 229 -44.95 17.69 7.64
C GLN A 229 -44.13 17.24 6.42
N THR A 230 -44.72 17.19 5.23
CA THR A 230 -44.03 16.83 3.97
C THR A 230 -42.89 17.80 3.68
N ILE A 231 -43.03 19.10 3.93
CA ILE A 231 -41.96 20.08 3.79
C ILE A 231 -40.80 19.76 4.73
N SER A 232 -41.07 19.37 5.97
CA SER A 232 -40.02 18.95 6.92
C SER A 232 -39.25 17.71 6.39
N GLU A 233 -39.96 16.69 5.92
CA GLU A 233 -39.37 15.49 5.36
C GLU A 233 -38.55 15.78 4.10
N VAL A 234 -38.97 16.72 3.27
CA VAL A 234 -38.24 17.20 2.08
C VAL A 234 -36.95 17.93 2.48
N VAL A 235 -36.95 18.72 3.53
CA VAL A 235 -35.74 19.39 4.05
C VAL A 235 -34.76 18.38 4.58
N ASP A 236 -35.22 17.39 5.37
CA ASP A 236 -34.37 16.32 5.89
C ASP A 236 -33.80 15.47 4.76
N GLY A 237 -34.58 15.13 3.76
CA GLY A 237 -34.15 14.43 2.56
C GLY A 237 -33.10 15.19 1.75
N SER A 238 -33.25 16.54 1.66
CA SER A 238 -32.25 17.40 1.02
C SER A 238 -30.91 17.36 1.78
N ALA A 239 -30.94 17.48 3.09
CA ALA A 239 -29.74 17.42 3.93
C ALA A 239 -28.99 16.08 3.80
N LEU A 240 -29.74 14.97 3.78
CA LEU A 240 -29.16 13.63 3.54
C LEU A 240 -28.52 13.51 2.15
N ALA A 241 -29.16 14.07 1.12
CA ALA A 241 -28.60 14.05 -0.24
C ALA A 241 -27.34 14.91 -0.36
N GLU A 242 -27.29 16.07 0.29
CA GLU A 242 -26.08 16.92 0.38
C GLU A 242 -24.94 16.20 1.11
N GLN A 243 -25.24 15.51 2.20
CA GLN A 243 -24.26 14.68 2.91
C GLN A 243 -23.73 13.56 2.03
N ALA A 244 -24.58 12.89 1.26
CA ALA A 244 -24.17 11.86 0.30
C ALA A 244 -23.26 12.44 -0.80
N ALA A 245 -23.55 13.64 -1.33
CA ALA A 245 -22.71 14.31 -2.30
C ALA A 245 -21.32 14.65 -1.73
N SER A 246 -21.24 15.14 -0.50
CA SER A 246 -19.98 15.41 0.21
C SER A 246 -19.17 14.13 0.41
N GLN A 247 -19.81 13.03 0.80
CA GLN A 247 -19.15 11.74 0.98
C GLN A 247 -18.58 11.18 -0.33
N MET A 248 -19.30 11.38 -1.44
CA MET A 248 -18.82 11.00 -2.77
C MET A 248 -17.59 11.83 -3.19
N GLN A 249 -17.56 13.12 -2.86
CA GLN A 249 -16.38 13.95 -3.11
C GLN A 249 -15.17 13.43 -2.34
N SER A 250 -15.33 13.13 -1.06
CA SER A 250 -14.26 12.51 -0.25
C SER A 250 -13.78 11.18 -0.81
N SER A 251 -14.70 10.37 -1.39
CA SER A 251 -14.34 9.12 -2.06
C SER A 251 -13.53 9.34 -3.33
N LEU A 252 -13.83 10.38 -4.12
CA LEU A 252 -13.02 10.75 -5.29
C LEU A 252 -11.62 11.20 -4.90
N ASP A 253 -11.51 12.02 -3.85
CA ASP A 253 -10.21 12.50 -3.35
C ASP A 253 -9.35 11.34 -2.86
N ALA A 254 -9.92 10.42 -2.07
CA ALA A 254 -9.24 9.20 -1.62
C ALA A 254 -8.83 8.28 -2.80
N THR A 255 -9.66 8.20 -3.84
CA THR A 255 -9.33 7.42 -5.05
C THR A 255 -8.17 8.05 -5.82
N ASN A 256 -8.09 9.38 -5.89
CA ASN A 256 -6.96 10.08 -6.51
C ASN A 256 -5.66 9.87 -5.72
N GLU A 257 -5.70 9.91 -4.39
CA GLU A 257 -4.54 9.60 -3.54
C GLU A 257 -4.08 8.13 -3.74
N LEU A 258 -5.04 7.21 -3.88
CA LEU A 258 -4.73 5.81 -4.20
C LEU A 258 -3.99 5.70 -5.53
N VAL A 259 -4.45 6.38 -6.59
CA VAL A 259 -3.77 6.37 -7.91
C VAL A 259 -2.33 6.85 -7.79
N GLN A 260 -2.08 7.97 -7.09
CA GLN A 260 -0.72 8.49 -6.88
C GLN A 260 0.17 7.49 -6.12
N SER A 261 -0.39 6.83 -5.10
CA SER A 261 0.34 5.82 -4.32
C SER A 261 0.69 4.60 -5.17
N VAL A 262 -0.21 4.15 -6.02
CA VAL A 262 0.00 3.02 -6.94
C VAL A 262 1.01 3.36 -8.03
N GLU A 263 1.00 4.58 -8.58
CA GLU A 263 2.01 5.04 -9.53
C GLU A 263 3.40 5.07 -8.90
N LYS A 264 3.50 5.50 -7.64
CA LYS A 264 4.76 5.46 -6.89
C LYS A 264 5.24 4.02 -6.71
N ILE A 265 4.36 3.09 -6.29
CA ILE A 265 4.70 1.66 -6.17
C ILE A 265 5.22 1.10 -7.49
N ALA A 266 4.61 1.45 -8.62
CA ALA A 266 5.07 1.00 -9.94
C ALA A 266 6.47 1.54 -10.27
N THR A 267 6.74 2.82 -9.96
CA THR A 267 8.05 3.46 -10.17
C THR A 267 9.12 2.82 -9.29
N ASP A 268 8.85 2.70 -7.98
CA ASP A 268 9.77 2.10 -7.00
C ASP A 268 10.08 0.63 -7.37
N SER A 269 9.07 -0.10 -7.87
CA SER A 269 9.25 -1.49 -8.34
C SER A 269 10.17 -1.58 -9.57
N ALA A 270 10.03 -0.64 -10.52
CA ALA A 270 10.89 -0.59 -11.70
C ALA A 270 12.34 -0.27 -11.34
N GLU A 271 12.58 0.65 -10.40
CA GLU A 271 13.91 0.93 -9.86
C GLU A 271 14.51 -0.29 -9.16
N GLN A 272 13.69 -1.00 -8.35
CA GLN A 272 14.12 -2.20 -7.65
C GLN A 272 14.49 -3.35 -8.60
N VAL A 273 13.81 -3.47 -9.76
CA VAL A 273 14.20 -4.42 -10.81
C VAL A 273 15.62 -4.11 -11.31
N GLN A 274 15.94 -2.87 -11.58
CA GLN A 274 17.27 -2.46 -12.05
C GLN A 274 18.36 -2.76 -11.02
N ILE A 275 18.10 -2.45 -9.74
CA ILE A 275 19.02 -2.74 -8.63
C ILE A 275 19.24 -4.25 -8.49
N SER A 276 18.17 -5.05 -8.57
CA SER A 276 18.25 -6.51 -8.44
C SER A 276 19.04 -7.14 -9.59
N GLN A 277 18.90 -6.63 -10.82
CA GLN A 277 19.69 -7.08 -11.98
C GLN A 277 21.19 -6.75 -11.82
N ASP A 278 21.52 -5.55 -11.33
CA ASP A 278 22.93 -5.18 -11.05
C ASP A 278 23.52 -6.07 -9.96
N LEU A 279 22.77 -6.34 -8.88
CA LEU A 279 23.21 -7.25 -7.82
C LEU A 279 23.39 -8.68 -8.32
N GLN A 280 22.52 -9.17 -9.21
CA GLN A 280 22.69 -10.49 -9.83
C GLN A 280 23.99 -10.58 -10.64
N THR A 281 24.26 -9.54 -11.45
CA THR A 281 25.51 -9.46 -12.20
C THR A 281 26.75 -9.44 -11.29
N ARG A 282 26.66 -8.76 -10.14
CA ARG A 282 27.73 -8.75 -9.14
C ARG A 282 27.92 -10.12 -8.49
N ALA A 283 26.85 -10.84 -8.16
CA ALA A 283 26.92 -12.20 -7.62
C ALA A 283 27.61 -13.15 -8.63
N GLU A 284 27.24 -13.09 -9.91
CA GLU A 284 27.89 -13.86 -10.98
C GLU A 284 29.41 -13.57 -11.08
N ARG A 285 29.80 -12.30 -10.96
CA ARG A 285 31.22 -11.91 -10.95
C ARG A 285 31.97 -12.44 -9.73
N ILE A 286 31.32 -12.54 -8.55
CA ILE A 286 31.92 -13.15 -7.37
C ILE A 286 32.16 -14.64 -7.62
N VAL A 287 31.21 -15.36 -8.24
CA VAL A 287 31.37 -16.76 -8.62
C VAL A 287 32.57 -16.95 -9.56
N GLU A 288 32.72 -16.09 -10.57
CA GLU A 288 33.90 -16.15 -11.48
C GLU A 288 35.21 -15.87 -10.75
N ALA A 289 35.23 -14.83 -9.89
CA ALA A 289 36.41 -14.43 -9.12
C ALA A 289 36.87 -15.55 -8.17
N THR A 290 35.93 -16.18 -7.45
CA THR A 290 36.23 -17.28 -6.53
C THR A 290 36.72 -18.52 -7.28
N GLN A 291 36.17 -18.81 -8.48
CA GLN A 291 36.67 -19.89 -9.35
C GLN A 291 38.10 -19.62 -9.84
N SER A 292 38.40 -18.36 -10.21
CA SER A 292 39.77 -17.97 -10.59
C SER A 292 40.71 -18.09 -9.41
N THR A 293 40.33 -17.64 -8.22
CA THR A 293 41.09 -17.80 -6.98
C THR A 293 41.42 -19.26 -6.71
N GLY A 294 40.46 -20.16 -6.89
CA GLY A 294 40.68 -21.62 -6.74
C GLY A 294 41.77 -22.16 -7.69
N LYS A 295 41.77 -21.69 -8.96
CA LYS A 295 42.81 -22.09 -9.93
C LYS A 295 44.19 -21.59 -9.55
N GLU A 296 44.30 -20.35 -9.12
CA GLU A 296 45.57 -19.74 -8.66
C GLU A 296 46.12 -20.46 -7.42
N LEU A 297 45.25 -20.85 -6.49
CA LEU A 297 45.64 -21.59 -5.29
C LEU A 297 46.16 -23.01 -5.63
N LEU A 298 45.60 -23.67 -6.62
CA LEU A 298 46.13 -24.94 -7.10
C LEU A 298 47.55 -24.79 -7.68
N SER A 299 47.78 -23.72 -8.45
CA SER A 299 49.10 -23.36 -8.96
C SER A 299 50.10 -23.05 -7.85
N LEU A 300 49.67 -22.24 -6.85
CA LEU A 300 50.47 -21.91 -5.67
C LEU A 300 50.87 -23.17 -4.88
N THR A 301 49.93 -24.10 -4.65
CA THR A 301 50.19 -25.37 -3.95
C THR A 301 51.23 -26.20 -4.68
N SER A 302 51.21 -26.24 -6.03
CA SER A 302 52.20 -26.93 -6.84
C SER A 302 53.59 -26.29 -6.71
N LEU A 303 53.65 -24.95 -6.76
CA LEU A 303 54.92 -24.22 -6.62
C LEU A 303 55.53 -24.39 -5.22
N THR A 304 54.74 -24.27 -4.16
CA THR A 304 55.22 -24.45 -2.78
C THR A 304 55.67 -25.90 -2.51
N SER A 305 55.01 -26.92 -3.10
CA SER A 305 55.47 -28.30 -3.05
C SER A 305 56.85 -28.47 -3.71
N SER A 306 57.05 -27.84 -4.87
CA SER A 306 58.35 -27.83 -5.56
C SER A 306 59.45 -27.13 -4.74
N MET A 307 59.11 -26.00 -4.05
CA MET A 307 60.04 -25.32 -3.17
C MET A 307 60.43 -26.17 -1.96
N ALA A 308 59.48 -26.85 -1.32
CA ALA A 308 59.74 -27.75 -0.20
C ALA A 308 60.65 -28.90 -0.63
N GLU A 309 60.41 -29.48 -1.83
CA GLU A 309 61.27 -30.52 -2.38
C GLU A 309 62.70 -29.99 -2.65
N ALA A 310 62.83 -28.78 -3.21
CA ALA A 310 64.15 -28.15 -3.42
C ALA A 310 64.88 -27.90 -2.11
N GLY A 311 64.17 -27.42 -1.07
CA GLY A 311 64.72 -27.26 0.29
C GLY A 311 65.23 -28.58 0.85
N LYS A 312 64.45 -29.63 0.76
CA LYS A 312 64.87 -30.98 1.21
C LYS A 312 66.10 -31.50 0.46
N ARG A 313 66.17 -31.30 -0.86
CA ARG A 313 67.36 -31.68 -1.67
C ARG A 313 68.62 -30.86 -1.24
N LEU A 314 68.45 -29.53 -0.92
CA LEU A 314 69.54 -28.72 -0.42
C LEU A 314 70.07 -29.27 0.92
N VAL A 315 69.15 -29.54 1.88
CA VAL A 315 69.50 -30.14 3.18
C VAL A 315 70.23 -31.47 2.96
N GLN A 316 69.75 -32.33 2.08
CA GLN A 316 70.41 -33.60 1.74
C GLN A 316 71.80 -33.37 1.16
N SER A 317 71.98 -32.39 0.25
CA SER A 317 73.26 -32.08 -0.37
C SER A 317 74.30 -31.53 0.64
N VAL A 318 73.86 -30.78 1.61
CA VAL A 318 74.69 -30.27 2.70
C VAL A 318 75.02 -31.37 3.72
N ASN A 319 74.10 -32.28 4.02
CA ASN A 319 74.33 -33.37 4.98
C ASN A 319 75.31 -34.42 4.51
N VAL A 320 75.76 -34.41 3.24
CA VAL A 320 76.86 -35.20 2.74
C VAL A 320 78.21 -34.77 3.33
N PHE A 321 78.31 -33.49 3.74
CA PHE A 321 79.51 -32.97 4.38
C PHE A 321 79.43 -33.15 5.92
N LYS A 322 80.55 -33.58 6.51
CA LYS A 322 80.65 -33.68 7.96
C LYS A 322 81.04 -32.30 8.52
N LEU A 323 80.08 -31.60 9.12
CA LEU A 323 80.23 -30.22 9.59
C LEU A 323 80.54 -30.09 11.09
N GLU A 324 80.32 -31.14 11.85
CA GLU A 324 80.47 -31.20 13.31
C GLU A 324 81.30 -32.45 13.67
N ALA A 325 82.17 -32.31 14.73
CA ALA A 325 83.06 -33.36 15.17
C ALA A 325 82.36 -34.62 15.78
#